data_2155da7551c9f833f8f36fb926a138f2
#
_entry.id   2155da7551c9f833f8f36fb926a138f2
#
_cell.length_a   1.000
_cell.length_b   1.000
_cell.length_c   1.000
_cell.angle_alpha   90.00
_cell.angle_beta   90.00
_cell.angle_gamma   90.00
#
_symmetry.space_group_name_H-M   'P 1'
#
loop_
_entity.id
_entity.type
_entity.pdbx_description
1 polymer ?
#
loop_
_entity_poly.entity_id
_entity_poly.type
_entity_poly.pdbx_seq_one_letter_code
_entity_poly.pdbx_strand_id
1 'polypeptide(L)'
;MGVKERKARQKKFLRQEILDAASELFVKEGYENVSMRRIAEKIEYSPTTIYLYFKDKAELLEQVCFETFSRLQAVLARIQELPGGPVERLKRGLIAYIQFGLENPHHYRATFMMRIPDGFDQEKYKQPDSPGMQAFDFLRRCVYDCITAEEFRNVDAELVSQTFWAGIHGITSLLITYEKGFPWVNKDKLIHSMVDTLVAGVQA
;
A
#
# COMPACT_ATOMS: atom_id res chain seq x y z
N MET A 1 -13.66 -27.37 15.58
CA MET A 1 -12.60 -26.88 14.67
C MET A 1 -11.73 -28.04 14.26
N GLY A 2 -11.77 -28.43 12.95
CA GLY A 2 -11.10 -29.63 12.46
C GLY A 2 -9.59 -29.46 12.29
N VAL A 3 -8.85 -30.60 12.27
CA VAL A 3 -7.37 -30.61 12.05
C VAL A 3 -6.98 -29.93 10.74
N LYS A 4 -7.79 -30.06 9.67
CA LYS A 4 -7.57 -29.41 8.38
C LYS A 4 -7.61 -27.86 8.49
N GLU A 5 -8.61 -27.34 9.22
CA GLU A 5 -8.76 -25.88 9.42
C GLU A 5 -7.61 -25.29 10.23
N ARG A 6 -7.15 -26.00 11.25
CA ARG A 6 -5.99 -25.61 12.05
C ARG A 6 -4.72 -25.56 11.20
N LYS A 7 -4.47 -26.59 10.37
CA LYS A 7 -3.31 -26.61 9.46
C LYS A 7 -3.37 -25.49 8.43
N ALA A 8 -4.54 -25.22 7.83
CA ALA A 8 -4.70 -24.13 6.88
C ALA A 8 -4.43 -22.77 7.51
N ARG A 9 -4.91 -22.53 8.73
CA ARG A 9 -4.66 -21.31 9.48
C ARG A 9 -3.18 -21.14 9.82
N GLN A 10 -2.50 -22.20 10.26
CA GLN A 10 -1.06 -22.18 10.53
C GLN A 10 -0.26 -21.88 9.27
N LYS A 11 -0.64 -22.49 8.13
CA LYS A 11 -0.01 -22.24 6.84
C LYS A 11 -0.16 -20.77 6.42
N LYS A 12 -1.36 -20.19 6.59
CA LYS A 12 -1.62 -18.77 6.29
C LYS A 12 -0.82 -17.86 7.23
N PHE A 13 -0.75 -18.18 8.50
CA PHE A 13 0.00 -17.40 9.49
C PHE A 13 1.50 -17.37 9.15
N LEU A 14 2.12 -18.54 8.93
CA LEU A 14 3.55 -18.61 8.59
C LEU A 14 3.84 -17.92 7.25
N ARG A 15 2.95 -18.04 6.24
CA ARG A 15 3.11 -17.31 4.99
C ARG A 15 3.18 -15.80 5.23
N GLN A 16 2.31 -15.28 6.12
CA GLN A 16 2.30 -13.86 6.46
C GLN A 16 3.57 -13.45 7.19
N GLU A 17 4.01 -14.24 8.16
CA GLU A 17 5.24 -14.02 8.91
C GLU A 17 6.48 -13.94 7.99
N ILE A 18 6.54 -14.81 6.97
CA ILE A 18 7.59 -14.75 5.95
C ILE A 18 7.54 -13.43 5.16
N LEU A 19 6.35 -12.98 4.74
CA LEU A 19 6.19 -11.73 3.98
C LEU A 19 6.56 -10.50 4.82
N ASP A 20 6.16 -10.47 6.09
CA ASP A 20 6.47 -9.37 7.01
C ASP A 20 7.99 -9.30 7.28
N ALA A 21 8.62 -10.44 7.54
CA ALA A 21 10.08 -10.52 7.73
C ALA A 21 10.85 -10.11 6.46
N ALA A 22 10.39 -10.54 5.29
CA ALA A 22 11.01 -10.20 4.02
C ALA A 22 10.91 -8.70 3.74
N SER A 23 9.72 -8.09 3.91
CA SER A 23 9.53 -6.66 3.70
C SER A 23 10.44 -5.81 4.60
N GLU A 24 10.57 -6.21 5.86
CA GLU A 24 11.46 -5.52 6.81
C GLU A 24 12.93 -5.63 6.40
N LEU A 25 13.40 -6.86 6.05
CA LEU A 25 14.78 -7.10 5.66
C LEU A 25 15.12 -6.39 4.34
N PHE A 26 14.26 -6.45 3.33
CA PHE A 26 14.47 -5.76 2.07
C PHE A 26 14.65 -4.25 2.25
N VAL A 27 13.90 -3.66 3.16
CA VAL A 27 14.01 -2.23 3.48
C VAL A 27 15.27 -1.90 4.29
N LYS A 28 15.63 -2.75 5.27
CA LYS A 28 16.75 -2.47 6.18
C LYS A 28 18.12 -2.81 5.60
N GLU A 29 18.22 -3.95 4.92
CA GLU A 29 19.48 -4.50 4.44
C GLU A 29 19.66 -4.31 2.93
N GLY A 30 18.59 -3.91 2.21
CA GLY A 30 18.53 -3.83 0.74
C GLY A 30 18.23 -5.18 0.08
N TYR A 31 17.46 -5.16 -1.00
CA TYR A 31 17.02 -6.38 -1.69
C TYR A 31 18.20 -7.28 -2.09
N GLU A 32 19.30 -6.71 -2.61
CA GLU A 32 20.43 -7.49 -3.10
C GLU A 32 21.15 -8.27 -1.98
N ASN A 33 21.19 -7.70 -0.78
CA ASN A 33 21.92 -8.26 0.37
C ASN A 33 21.10 -9.31 1.14
N VAL A 34 19.80 -9.42 0.88
CA VAL A 34 18.92 -10.38 1.58
C VAL A 34 18.89 -11.70 0.82
N SER A 35 19.01 -12.80 1.55
CA SER A 35 18.85 -14.17 1.04
C SER A 35 17.64 -14.86 1.68
N MET A 36 17.12 -15.92 1.05
CA MET A 36 16.07 -16.77 1.61
C MET A 36 16.49 -17.37 2.97
N ARG A 37 17.78 -17.67 3.13
CA ARG A 37 18.35 -18.13 4.38
C ARG A 37 18.27 -17.06 5.48
N ARG A 38 18.60 -15.81 5.15
CA ARG A 38 18.53 -14.66 6.07
C ARG A 38 17.11 -14.43 6.57
N ILE A 39 16.11 -14.58 5.68
CA ILE A 39 14.70 -14.48 6.04
C ILE A 39 14.30 -15.61 7.01
N ALA A 40 14.71 -16.85 6.69
CA ALA A 40 14.45 -18.00 7.55
C ALA A 40 15.02 -17.83 8.96
N GLU A 41 16.27 -17.37 9.06
CA GLU A 41 16.95 -17.07 10.32
C GLU A 41 16.19 -16.05 11.16
N LYS A 42 15.65 -14.99 10.51
CA LYS A 42 14.90 -13.93 11.20
C LYS A 42 13.64 -14.44 11.89
N ILE A 43 12.96 -15.42 11.29
CA ILE A 43 11.71 -15.99 11.83
C ILE A 43 11.91 -17.36 12.52
N GLU A 44 13.16 -17.74 12.75
CA GLU A 44 13.55 -18.98 13.46
C GLU A 44 13.06 -20.28 12.78
N TYR A 45 13.00 -20.26 11.43
CA TYR A 45 12.67 -21.43 10.62
C TYR A 45 13.84 -21.89 9.76
N SER A 46 13.74 -23.12 9.22
CA SER A 46 14.73 -23.59 8.24
C SER A 46 14.52 -22.94 6.87
N PRO A 47 15.59 -22.73 6.09
CA PRO A 47 15.45 -22.26 4.70
C PRO A 47 14.55 -23.15 3.86
N THR A 48 14.59 -24.48 4.09
CA THR A 48 13.69 -25.44 3.42
C THR A 48 12.24 -25.11 3.65
N THR A 49 11.88 -24.65 4.87
CA THR A 49 10.52 -24.24 5.19
C THR A 49 10.08 -23.05 4.33
N ILE A 50 10.94 -22.04 4.12
CA ILE A 50 10.61 -20.88 3.30
C ILE A 50 10.36 -21.29 1.84
N TYR A 51 11.20 -22.19 1.30
CA TYR A 51 11.05 -22.72 -0.06
C TYR A 51 9.77 -23.54 -0.30
N LEU A 52 9.09 -23.99 0.75
CA LEU A 52 7.74 -24.57 0.63
C LEU A 52 6.64 -23.54 0.31
N TYR A 53 6.92 -22.26 0.51
CA TYR A 53 5.97 -21.16 0.30
C TYR A 53 6.32 -20.28 -0.90
N PHE A 54 7.61 -20.07 -1.15
CA PHE A 54 8.11 -19.16 -2.19
C PHE A 54 9.31 -19.79 -2.87
N LYS A 55 9.28 -19.80 -4.19
CA LYS A 55 10.31 -20.39 -5.03
C LYS A 55 11.68 -19.71 -4.88
N ASP A 56 11.65 -18.39 -4.84
CA ASP A 56 12.85 -17.56 -4.79
C ASP A 56 12.54 -16.17 -4.19
N LYS A 57 13.58 -15.35 -4.09
CA LYS A 57 13.51 -13.99 -3.54
C LYS A 57 12.68 -13.04 -4.41
N ALA A 58 12.66 -13.24 -5.72
CA ALA A 58 11.89 -12.40 -6.64
C ALA A 58 10.39 -12.64 -6.47
N GLU A 59 9.97 -13.91 -6.46
CA GLU A 59 8.58 -14.27 -6.16
C GLU A 59 8.15 -13.74 -4.79
N LEU A 60 9.02 -13.82 -3.79
CA LEU A 60 8.72 -13.32 -2.46
C LEU A 60 8.48 -11.81 -2.46
N LEU A 61 9.29 -11.02 -3.16
CA LEU A 61 9.07 -9.57 -3.30
C LEU A 61 7.77 -9.28 -4.07
N GLU A 62 7.51 -10.01 -5.17
CA GLU A 62 6.24 -9.90 -5.89
C GLU A 62 5.04 -10.12 -4.95
N GLN A 63 5.12 -11.13 -4.10
CA GLN A 63 4.05 -11.44 -3.15
C GLN A 63 3.94 -10.40 -2.02
N VAL A 64 5.04 -9.78 -1.58
CA VAL A 64 5.00 -8.63 -0.65
C VAL A 64 4.24 -7.47 -1.28
N CYS A 65 4.55 -7.12 -2.53
CA CYS A 65 3.86 -6.04 -3.23
C CYS A 65 2.37 -6.36 -3.46
N PHE A 66 2.06 -7.57 -3.94
CA PHE A 66 0.69 -8.02 -4.16
C PHE A 66 -0.14 -7.97 -2.88
N GLU A 67 0.39 -8.47 -1.78
CA GLU A 67 -0.28 -8.46 -0.47
C GLU A 67 -0.49 -7.03 0.03
N THR A 68 0.49 -6.15 -0.16
CA THR A 68 0.39 -4.74 0.23
C THR A 68 -0.77 -4.06 -0.50
N PHE A 69 -0.83 -4.21 -1.82
CA PHE A 69 -1.93 -3.67 -2.62
C PHE A 69 -3.28 -4.30 -2.28
N SER A 70 -3.33 -5.62 -2.04
CA SER A 70 -4.57 -6.31 -1.68
C SER A 70 -5.13 -5.81 -0.34
N ARG A 71 -4.27 -5.57 0.64
CA ARG A 71 -4.67 -4.98 1.93
C ARG A 71 -5.16 -3.55 1.77
N LEU A 72 -4.45 -2.72 0.99
CA LEU A 72 -4.88 -1.34 0.71
C LEU A 72 -6.24 -1.34 0.01
N GLN A 73 -6.40 -2.14 -1.03
CA GLN A 73 -7.67 -2.28 -1.75
C GLN A 73 -8.83 -2.69 -0.82
N ALA A 74 -8.60 -3.64 0.09
CA ALA A 74 -9.61 -4.05 1.07
C ALA A 74 -10.00 -2.93 2.04
N VAL A 75 -9.06 -2.05 2.42
CA VAL A 75 -9.35 -0.85 3.23
C VAL A 75 -10.22 0.12 2.44
N LEU A 76 -9.84 0.43 1.19
CA LEU A 76 -10.55 1.36 0.32
C LEU A 76 -11.96 0.85 -0.03
N ALA A 77 -12.14 -0.45 -0.27
CA ALA A 77 -13.44 -1.05 -0.55
C ALA A 77 -14.46 -0.84 0.60
N ARG A 78 -14.01 -0.91 1.85
CA ARG A 78 -14.87 -0.61 3.01
C ARG A 78 -15.33 0.84 3.03
N ILE A 79 -14.51 1.77 2.59
CA ILE A 79 -14.87 3.20 2.53
C ILE A 79 -15.96 3.44 1.49
N GLN A 80 -15.97 2.68 0.40
CA GLN A 80 -17.01 2.76 -0.62
C GLN A 80 -18.41 2.47 -0.07
N GLU A 81 -18.51 1.63 0.97
CA GLU A 81 -19.77 1.24 1.60
C GLU A 81 -20.27 2.23 2.66
N LEU A 82 -19.43 3.18 3.09
CA LEU A 82 -19.79 4.15 4.13
C LEU A 82 -20.70 5.24 3.56
N PRO A 83 -21.66 5.73 4.36
CA PRO A 83 -22.51 6.86 3.97
C PRO A 83 -21.68 8.14 3.83
N GLY A 84 -22.13 9.05 2.99
CA GLY A 84 -21.53 10.36 2.77
C GLY A 84 -21.49 10.76 1.29
N GLY A 85 -21.23 12.04 1.03
CA GLY A 85 -21.11 12.59 -0.32
C GLY A 85 -19.80 12.19 -1.01
N PRO A 86 -19.69 12.47 -2.32
CA PRO A 86 -18.49 12.15 -3.11
C PRO A 86 -17.19 12.71 -2.54
N VAL A 87 -17.16 14.01 -2.19
CA VAL A 87 -15.98 14.67 -1.60
C VAL A 87 -15.61 14.06 -0.25
N GLU A 88 -16.59 13.73 0.59
CA GLU A 88 -16.31 13.10 1.89
C GLU A 88 -15.70 11.70 1.71
N ARG A 89 -16.23 10.90 0.78
CA ARG A 89 -15.70 9.57 0.44
C ARG A 89 -14.26 9.68 -0.09
N LEU A 90 -14.01 10.63 -1.00
CA LEU A 90 -12.68 10.91 -1.51
C LEU A 90 -11.70 11.25 -0.38
N LYS A 91 -12.03 12.22 0.48
CA LYS A 91 -11.17 12.60 1.61
C LYS A 91 -10.87 11.43 2.54
N ARG A 92 -11.88 10.61 2.88
CA ARG A 92 -11.68 9.39 3.67
C ARG A 92 -10.72 8.41 2.99
N GLY A 93 -10.84 8.22 1.67
CA GLY A 93 -9.95 7.36 0.90
C GLY A 93 -8.50 7.85 0.90
N LEU A 94 -8.29 9.16 0.70
CA LEU A 94 -6.95 9.78 0.73
C LEU A 94 -6.31 9.64 2.12
N ILE A 95 -7.06 9.91 3.20
CA ILE A 95 -6.58 9.74 4.58
C ILE A 95 -6.26 8.27 4.87
N ALA A 96 -7.14 7.33 4.46
CA ALA A 96 -6.95 5.92 4.69
C ALA A 96 -5.70 5.37 3.97
N TYR A 97 -5.39 5.86 2.77
CA TYR A 97 -4.13 5.53 2.09
C TYR A 97 -2.91 5.94 2.92
N ILE A 98 -2.91 7.17 3.44
CA ILE A 98 -1.80 7.69 4.26
C ILE A 98 -1.67 6.86 5.54
N GLN A 99 -2.77 6.63 6.25
CA GLN A 99 -2.79 5.83 7.49
C GLN A 99 -2.30 4.40 7.24
N PHE A 100 -2.76 3.77 6.16
CA PHE A 100 -2.28 2.46 5.76
C PHE A 100 -0.76 2.41 5.59
N GLY A 101 -0.17 3.41 4.94
CA GLY A 101 1.28 3.51 4.78
C GLY A 101 2.02 3.67 6.11
N LEU A 102 1.51 4.51 7.01
CA LEU A 102 2.10 4.76 8.33
C LEU A 102 1.99 3.53 9.26
N GLU A 103 0.92 2.75 9.15
CA GLU A 103 0.72 1.51 9.91
C GLU A 103 1.54 0.33 9.37
N ASN A 104 1.90 0.37 8.07
CA ASN A 104 2.62 -0.70 7.39
C ASN A 104 3.93 -0.21 6.73
N PRO A 105 4.84 0.46 7.46
CA PRO A 105 5.94 1.22 6.86
C PRO A 105 6.94 0.35 6.07
N HIS A 106 7.21 -0.89 6.49
CA HIS A 106 8.10 -1.78 5.75
C HIS A 106 7.46 -2.28 4.45
N HIS A 107 6.20 -2.69 4.49
CA HIS A 107 5.44 -3.08 3.30
C HIS A 107 5.32 -1.91 2.32
N TYR A 108 4.99 -0.71 2.82
CA TYR A 108 4.88 0.49 2.01
C TYR A 108 6.21 0.84 1.33
N ARG A 109 7.32 0.84 2.08
CA ARG A 109 8.65 1.10 1.52
C ARG A 109 9.04 0.06 0.48
N ALA A 110 8.83 -1.23 0.76
CA ALA A 110 9.17 -2.31 -0.17
C ALA A 110 8.39 -2.20 -1.48
N THR A 111 7.12 -1.77 -1.43
CA THR A 111 6.23 -1.71 -2.59
C THR A 111 6.38 -0.43 -3.41
N PHE A 112 6.57 0.73 -2.74
CA PHE A 112 6.46 2.03 -3.39
C PHE A 112 7.77 2.83 -3.44
N MET A 113 8.76 2.49 -2.61
CA MET A 113 9.94 3.36 -2.41
C MET A 113 11.25 2.67 -2.76
N MET A 114 11.27 1.35 -2.91
CA MET A 114 12.45 0.61 -3.34
C MET A 114 12.64 0.69 -4.85
N ARG A 115 13.91 0.65 -5.29
CA ARG A 115 14.21 0.38 -6.69
C ARG A 115 13.70 -1.02 -7.04
N ILE A 116 12.98 -1.12 -8.14
CA ILE A 116 12.50 -2.39 -8.67
C ILE A 116 13.70 -3.21 -9.15
N PRO A 117 13.92 -4.44 -8.65
CA PRO A 117 15.03 -5.28 -9.07
C PRO A 117 14.88 -5.74 -10.53
N ASP A 118 16.00 -6.08 -11.16
CA ASP A 118 15.98 -6.71 -12.47
C ASP A 118 15.26 -8.07 -12.41
N GLY A 119 14.41 -8.33 -13.39
CA GLY A 119 13.60 -9.56 -13.46
C GLY A 119 12.25 -9.51 -12.71
N PHE A 120 11.93 -8.40 -12.05
CA PHE A 120 10.62 -8.20 -11.46
C PHE A 120 9.56 -7.94 -12.55
N ASP A 121 8.52 -8.76 -12.58
CA ASP A 121 7.47 -8.66 -13.60
C ASP A 121 6.51 -7.50 -13.31
N GLN A 122 6.85 -6.31 -13.81
CA GLN A 122 6.02 -5.11 -13.67
C GLN A 122 4.70 -5.21 -14.44
N GLU A 123 4.62 -6.02 -15.49
CA GLU A 123 3.41 -6.11 -16.33
C GLU A 123 2.23 -6.70 -15.56
N LYS A 124 2.50 -7.59 -14.59
CA LYS A 124 1.44 -8.11 -13.70
C LYS A 124 0.72 -7.01 -12.92
N TYR A 125 1.42 -5.93 -12.58
CA TYR A 125 0.85 -4.82 -11.80
C TYR A 125 0.09 -3.81 -12.64
N LYS A 126 0.27 -3.84 -13.97
CA LYS A 126 -0.44 -2.98 -14.92
C LYS A 126 -1.76 -3.62 -15.41
N GLN A 127 -2.00 -4.90 -15.06
CA GLN A 127 -3.25 -5.55 -15.42
C GLN A 127 -4.44 -4.90 -14.71
N PRO A 128 -5.58 -4.70 -15.41
CA PRO A 128 -6.75 -4.02 -14.82
C PRO A 128 -7.30 -4.69 -13.55
N ASP A 129 -7.13 -6.00 -13.43
CA ASP A 129 -7.57 -6.81 -12.28
C ASP A 129 -6.52 -6.90 -11.16
N SER A 130 -5.34 -6.29 -11.35
CA SER A 130 -4.34 -6.25 -10.29
C SER A 130 -4.82 -5.41 -9.10
N PRO A 131 -4.49 -5.81 -7.84
CA PRO A 131 -4.91 -5.05 -6.67
C PRO A 131 -4.39 -3.60 -6.66
N GLY A 132 -3.23 -3.33 -7.27
CA GLY A 132 -2.68 -1.99 -7.42
C GLY A 132 -3.54 -1.11 -8.32
N MET A 133 -3.93 -1.63 -9.49
CA MET A 133 -4.82 -0.91 -10.40
C MET A 133 -6.22 -0.72 -9.79
N GLN A 134 -6.75 -1.72 -9.09
CA GLN A 134 -8.03 -1.59 -8.39
C GLN A 134 -8.01 -0.54 -7.27
N ALA A 135 -6.89 -0.43 -6.54
CA ALA A 135 -6.72 0.63 -5.55
C ALA A 135 -6.68 2.02 -6.20
N PHE A 136 -6.00 2.17 -7.35
CA PHE A 136 -6.00 3.42 -8.09
C PHE A 136 -7.36 3.73 -8.74
N ASP A 137 -8.07 2.72 -9.24
CA ASP A 137 -9.42 2.88 -9.77
C ASP A 137 -10.44 3.35 -8.73
N PHE A 138 -10.27 2.99 -7.47
CA PHE A 138 -11.08 3.58 -6.40
C PHE A 138 -10.92 5.11 -6.37
N LEU A 139 -9.69 5.61 -6.42
CA LEU A 139 -9.41 7.05 -6.44
C LEU A 139 -10.02 7.73 -7.66
N ARG A 140 -9.82 7.14 -8.85
CA ARG A 140 -10.38 7.67 -10.11
C ARG A 140 -11.91 7.78 -10.05
N ARG A 141 -12.59 6.75 -9.54
CA ARG A 141 -14.05 6.78 -9.37
C ARG A 141 -14.48 7.87 -8.40
N CYS A 142 -13.81 8.02 -7.25
CA CYS A 142 -14.14 9.08 -6.31
C CYS A 142 -13.99 10.47 -6.93
N VAL A 143 -12.94 10.71 -7.73
CA VAL A 143 -12.77 11.98 -8.43
C VAL A 143 -13.86 12.19 -9.48
N TYR A 144 -14.17 11.15 -10.27
CA TYR A 144 -15.25 11.19 -11.25
C TYR A 144 -16.62 11.49 -10.62
N ASP A 145 -16.92 10.84 -9.48
CA ASP A 145 -18.16 11.08 -8.74
C ASP A 145 -18.26 12.54 -8.26
N CYS A 146 -17.15 13.14 -7.81
CA CYS A 146 -17.11 14.55 -7.40
C CYS A 146 -17.37 15.51 -8.58
N ILE A 147 -16.84 15.20 -9.76
CA ILE A 147 -17.08 16.00 -10.99
C ILE A 147 -18.56 15.85 -11.41
N THR A 148 -19.08 14.64 -11.43
CA THR A 148 -20.45 14.35 -11.81
C THR A 148 -21.47 14.99 -10.87
N ALA A 149 -21.15 15.11 -9.58
CA ALA A 149 -21.96 15.80 -8.57
C ALA A 149 -21.79 17.34 -8.58
N GLU A 150 -21.02 17.88 -9.53
CA GLU A 150 -20.70 19.32 -9.64
C GLU A 150 -19.98 19.89 -8.40
N GLU A 151 -19.42 19.01 -7.52
CA GLU A 151 -18.63 19.43 -6.37
C GLU A 151 -17.20 19.82 -6.75
N PHE A 152 -16.71 19.32 -7.89
CA PHE A 152 -15.45 19.69 -8.51
C PHE A 152 -15.70 20.44 -9.81
N ARG A 153 -14.79 21.35 -10.13
CA ARG A 153 -14.76 22.02 -11.46
C ARG A 153 -14.65 20.96 -12.57
N ASN A 154 -14.99 21.33 -13.78
CA ASN A 154 -14.77 20.46 -14.94
C ASN A 154 -13.26 20.36 -15.23
N VAL A 155 -12.64 19.31 -14.73
CA VAL A 155 -11.20 19.01 -14.77
C VAL A 155 -10.95 17.61 -15.35
N ASP A 156 -9.74 17.37 -15.82
CA ASP A 156 -9.31 16.03 -16.22
C ASP A 156 -9.22 15.13 -14.99
N ALA A 157 -10.13 14.15 -14.89
CA ALA A 157 -10.22 13.22 -13.75
C ALA A 157 -8.95 12.37 -13.58
N GLU A 158 -8.29 11.98 -14.68
CA GLU A 158 -7.06 11.21 -14.62
C GLU A 158 -5.91 12.05 -14.06
N LEU A 159 -5.73 13.26 -14.58
CA LEU A 159 -4.71 14.19 -14.10
C LEU A 159 -4.90 14.51 -12.60
N VAL A 160 -6.13 14.78 -12.17
CA VAL A 160 -6.44 15.07 -10.76
C VAL A 160 -6.17 13.84 -9.89
N SER A 161 -6.54 12.64 -10.32
CA SER A 161 -6.30 11.41 -9.59
C SER A 161 -4.80 11.15 -9.39
N GLN A 162 -4.00 11.35 -10.44
CA GLN A 162 -2.54 11.22 -10.36
C GLN A 162 -1.92 12.30 -9.46
N THR A 163 -2.42 13.53 -9.52
CA THR A 163 -1.98 14.63 -8.65
C THR A 163 -2.28 14.33 -7.18
N PHE A 164 -3.48 13.84 -6.89
CA PHE A 164 -3.84 13.43 -5.53
C PHE A 164 -2.97 12.30 -5.03
N TRP A 165 -2.77 11.26 -5.85
CA TRP A 165 -1.90 10.15 -5.48
C TRP A 165 -0.46 10.63 -5.23
N ALA A 166 0.11 11.46 -6.09
CA ALA A 166 1.44 12.02 -5.89
C ALA A 166 1.55 12.80 -4.57
N GLY A 167 0.53 13.61 -4.23
CA GLY A 167 0.48 14.37 -2.98
C GLY A 167 0.43 13.48 -1.74
N ILE A 168 -0.52 12.53 -1.69
CA ILE A 168 -0.66 11.62 -0.52
C ILE A 168 0.51 10.64 -0.41
N HIS A 169 1.08 10.19 -1.54
CA HIS A 169 2.29 9.39 -1.55
C HIS A 169 3.48 10.19 -1.02
N GLY A 170 3.62 11.44 -1.43
CA GLY A 170 4.69 12.33 -0.97
C GLY A 170 4.67 12.52 0.55
N ILE A 171 3.53 12.91 1.14
CA ILE A 171 3.43 13.08 2.59
C ILE A 171 3.67 11.77 3.34
N THR A 172 3.10 10.64 2.86
CA THR A 172 3.30 9.32 3.48
C THR A 172 4.77 8.94 3.49
N SER A 173 5.45 9.07 2.36
CA SER A 173 6.88 8.75 2.21
C SER A 173 7.76 9.60 3.13
N LEU A 174 7.47 10.90 3.24
CA LEU A 174 8.18 11.81 4.13
C LEU A 174 7.98 11.44 5.60
N LEU A 175 6.75 11.19 6.03
CA LEU A 175 6.43 10.82 7.41
C LEU A 175 7.05 9.49 7.82
N ILE A 176 7.13 8.52 6.89
CA ILE A 176 7.80 7.23 7.11
C ILE A 176 9.33 7.41 7.16
N THR A 177 9.90 8.22 6.25
CA THR A 177 11.37 8.35 6.13
C THR A 177 11.95 9.17 7.25
N TYR A 178 11.29 10.25 7.62
CA TYR A 178 11.74 11.20 8.63
C TYR A 178 10.91 11.12 9.91
N GLU A 179 10.50 9.93 10.30
CA GLU A 179 9.71 9.70 11.52
C GLU A 179 10.39 10.28 12.76
N LYS A 180 11.71 10.14 12.82
CA LYS A 180 12.58 10.70 13.87
C LYS A 180 13.53 11.72 13.24
N GLY A 181 13.73 12.84 13.92
CA GLY A 181 14.75 13.83 13.53
C GLY A 181 14.22 15.03 12.72
N PHE A 182 13.00 15.02 12.23
CA PHE A 182 12.36 16.22 11.66
C PHE A 182 11.29 16.75 12.63
N PRO A 183 11.26 18.07 12.91
CA PRO A 183 10.31 18.67 13.86
C PRO A 183 8.91 18.80 13.21
N TRP A 184 8.26 17.67 12.97
CA TRP A 184 6.90 17.66 12.45
C TRP A 184 5.95 18.41 13.38
N VAL A 185 5.06 19.22 12.80
CA VAL A 185 3.85 19.65 13.48
C VAL A 185 3.01 18.42 13.83
N ASN A 186 1.88 18.61 14.51
CA ASN A 186 0.96 17.48 14.74
C ASN A 186 0.66 16.74 13.43
N LYS A 187 1.02 15.45 13.36
CA LYS A 187 0.96 14.65 12.14
C LYS A 187 -0.48 14.53 11.61
N ASP A 188 -1.46 14.37 12.50
CA ASP A 188 -2.87 14.26 12.09
C ASP A 188 -3.37 15.57 11.48
N LYS A 189 -3.02 16.71 12.09
CA LYS A 189 -3.34 18.02 11.52
C LYS A 189 -2.69 18.22 10.16
N LEU A 190 -1.44 17.78 10.00
CA LEU A 190 -0.73 17.88 8.72
C LEU A 190 -1.39 17.03 7.63
N ILE A 191 -1.79 15.79 7.96
CA ILE A 191 -2.48 14.89 7.03
C ILE A 191 -3.81 15.50 6.58
N HIS A 192 -4.63 15.96 7.50
CA HIS A 192 -5.91 16.60 7.16
C HIS A 192 -5.72 17.87 6.34
N SER A 193 -4.77 18.73 6.74
CA SER A 193 -4.45 19.94 5.98
C SER A 193 -4.00 19.64 4.55
N MET A 194 -3.17 18.61 4.35
CA MET A 194 -2.73 18.18 3.02
C MET A 194 -3.92 17.74 2.16
N VAL A 195 -4.79 16.88 2.71
CA VAL A 195 -5.98 16.39 1.99
C VAL A 195 -6.95 17.53 1.68
N ASP A 196 -7.20 18.41 2.64
CA ASP A 196 -8.08 19.58 2.44
C ASP A 196 -7.52 20.53 1.37
N THR A 197 -6.21 20.79 1.37
CA THR A 197 -5.54 21.63 0.36
C THR A 197 -5.66 21.03 -1.04
N LEU A 198 -5.42 19.72 -1.18
CA LEU A 198 -5.55 19.04 -2.48
C LEU A 198 -7.00 19.14 -3.02
N VAL A 199 -7.98 18.85 -2.16
CA VAL A 199 -9.40 18.90 -2.53
C VAL A 199 -9.85 20.32 -2.86
N ALA A 200 -9.49 21.31 -2.04
CA ALA A 200 -9.83 22.72 -2.27
C ALA A 200 -9.26 23.23 -3.60
N GLY A 201 -8.11 22.71 -4.05
CA GLY A 201 -7.49 23.07 -5.32
C GLY A 201 -8.34 22.77 -6.56
N VAL A 202 -9.36 21.90 -6.44
CA VAL A 202 -10.23 21.47 -7.56
C VAL A 202 -11.72 21.66 -7.29
N GLN A 203 -12.12 22.07 -6.08
CA GLN A 203 -13.52 22.38 -5.76
C GLN A 203 -14.10 23.46 -6.67
N ALA A 204 -15.41 23.37 -6.95
CA ALA A 204 -16.17 24.30 -7.76
C ALA A 204 -16.36 25.67 -7.06
#